data_1f5b6324d8dd8d003c45049e133bbbd3
#
_entry.id   1f5b6324d8dd8d003c45049e133bbbd3
#
_cell.length_a   1.000
_cell.length_b   1.000
_cell.length_c   1.000
_cell.angle_alpha   90.00
_cell.angle_beta   90.00
_cell.angle_gamma   90.00
#
_symmetry.space_group_name_H-M   'P 1'
#
loop_
_entity.id
_entity.type
_entity.pdbx_description
1 polymer ?
#
loop_
_entity_poly.entity_id
_entity_poly.type
_entity_poly.pdbx_seq_one_letter_code
_entity_poly.pdbx_strand_id
1 'polypeptide(L)'
;MSIQTEVLQNHTDHRTALQSLLALNGNMPLTFEGREYPTVPTTLDFEALCDEVLGQDAELKAAEADTRAAERNLTVNRQKWLPKLEIGYRRNTGEGSKEHGFLVGGSIPLFSNRRQVRMAQAQSIGTRLQADEIRLKAEAALHSGFNELQQLGRAMSVYDQPLMTQTLELLKESVKGGELSVTDYFVEADQIYRNLQAYMELECQYQKVAATLYKNRL
;
A
#
# COMPACT_ATOMS: atom_id res chain seq x y z
N MET A 1 11.94 17.57 29.92
CA MET A 1 11.34 16.26 30.25
C MET A 1 12.42 15.39 30.88
N SER A 2 12.11 14.58 31.90
CA SER A 2 13.14 13.74 32.53
C SER A 2 13.51 12.58 31.59
N ILE A 3 14.79 12.22 31.49
CA ILE A 3 15.32 11.06 30.74
C ILE A 3 14.53 9.79 31.06
N GLN A 4 14.11 9.63 32.34
CA GLN A 4 13.27 8.50 32.75
C GLN A 4 11.92 8.46 32.02
N THR A 5 11.30 9.60 31.74
CA THR A 5 10.02 9.66 31.01
C THR A 5 10.21 9.25 29.56
N GLU A 6 11.30 9.67 28.92
CA GLU A 6 11.62 9.27 27.53
C GLU A 6 11.92 7.77 27.42
N VAL A 7 12.69 7.22 28.36
CA VAL A 7 12.96 5.77 28.40
C VAL A 7 11.66 4.97 28.57
N LEU A 8 10.76 5.39 29.47
CA LEU A 8 9.46 4.74 29.67
C LEU A 8 8.58 4.84 28.42
N GLN A 9 8.58 6.00 27.75
CA GLN A 9 7.84 6.18 26.50
C GLN A 9 8.36 5.24 25.42
N ASN A 10 9.67 5.21 25.18
CA ASN A 10 10.30 4.32 24.20
C ASN A 10 9.99 2.83 24.48
N HIS A 11 10.02 2.41 25.75
CA HIS A 11 9.63 1.05 26.11
C HIS A 11 8.15 0.75 25.81
N THR A 12 7.27 1.72 26.04
CA THR A 12 5.83 1.59 25.75
C THR A 12 5.59 1.49 24.25
N ASP A 13 6.23 2.36 23.47
CA ASP A 13 6.10 2.39 22.02
C ASP A 13 6.63 1.10 21.38
N HIS A 14 7.79 0.63 21.81
CA HIS A 14 8.35 -0.66 21.40
C HIS A 14 7.40 -1.83 21.69
N ARG A 15 6.84 -1.87 22.90
CA ARG A 15 5.89 -2.92 23.31
C ARG A 15 4.61 -2.88 22.47
N THR A 16 4.09 -1.69 22.20
CA THR A 16 2.91 -1.48 21.36
C THR A 16 3.17 -1.91 19.92
N ALA A 17 4.34 -1.56 19.36
CA ALA A 17 4.74 -1.98 18.02
C ALA A 17 4.85 -3.52 17.92
N LEU A 18 5.48 -4.18 18.92
CA LEU A 18 5.55 -5.64 18.97
C LEU A 18 4.17 -6.31 19.06
N GLN A 19 3.26 -5.78 19.88
CA GLN A 19 1.90 -6.30 19.96
C GLN A 19 1.14 -6.15 18.64
N SER A 20 1.31 -5.03 17.95
CA SER A 20 0.71 -4.79 16.64
C SER A 20 1.25 -5.78 15.60
N LEU A 21 2.55 -6.02 15.58
CA LEU A 21 3.17 -7.00 14.68
C LEU A 21 2.71 -8.43 14.99
N LEU A 22 2.60 -8.81 16.27
CA LEU A 22 2.06 -10.10 16.67
C LEU A 22 0.63 -10.30 16.20
N ALA A 23 -0.23 -9.27 16.35
CA ALA A 23 -1.61 -9.31 15.88
C ALA A 23 -1.70 -9.48 14.38
N LEU A 24 -0.87 -8.76 13.60
CA LEU A 24 -0.79 -8.90 12.14
C LEU A 24 -0.29 -10.28 11.70
N ASN A 25 0.56 -10.93 12.50
CA ASN A 25 1.07 -12.29 12.25
C ASN A 25 0.17 -13.39 12.84
N GLY A 26 -1.10 -13.10 13.14
CA GLY A 26 -2.03 -14.07 13.70
C GLY A 26 -1.65 -14.58 15.08
N ASN A 27 -1.00 -13.76 15.89
CA ASN A 27 -0.45 -14.07 17.21
C ASN A 27 0.61 -15.19 17.23
N MET A 28 1.21 -15.50 16.09
CA MET A 28 2.35 -16.41 16.04
C MET A 28 3.63 -15.71 16.49
N PRO A 29 4.57 -16.44 17.13
CA PRO A 29 5.84 -15.86 17.55
C PRO A 29 6.59 -15.22 16.35
N LEU A 30 7.10 -14.02 16.56
CA LEU A 30 7.92 -13.33 15.58
C LEU A 30 9.38 -13.73 15.79
N THR A 31 10.01 -14.28 14.76
CA THR A 31 11.46 -14.51 14.72
C THR A 31 12.10 -13.41 13.86
N PHE A 32 12.88 -12.54 14.47
CA PHE A 32 13.64 -11.52 13.75
C PHE A 32 15.05 -12.08 13.47
N GLU A 33 15.35 -12.29 12.20
CA GLU A 33 16.65 -12.82 11.77
C GLU A 33 17.72 -11.73 11.59
N GLY A 34 17.32 -10.46 11.48
CA GLY A 34 18.23 -9.32 11.27
C GLY A 34 18.03 -8.21 12.28
N ARG A 35 19.14 -7.52 12.61
CA ARG A 35 19.14 -6.29 13.40
C ARG A 35 19.32 -5.03 12.53
N GLU A 36 19.54 -5.23 11.24
CA GLU A 36 19.79 -4.15 10.29
C GLU A 36 18.56 -3.93 9.42
N TYR A 37 18.35 -2.69 9.04
CA TYR A 37 17.30 -2.34 8.10
C TYR A 37 17.62 -2.93 6.72
N PRO A 38 16.61 -3.33 5.95
CA PRO A 38 16.81 -3.77 4.57
C PRO A 38 17.46 -2.65 3.74
N THR A 39 18.41 -3.02 2.89
CA THR A 39 19.03 -2.06 1.98
C THR A 39 18.03 -1.60 0.93
N VAL A 40 17.73 -0.30 0.96
CA VAL A 40 16.88 0.33 -0.06
C VAL A 40 17.73 0.59 -1.32
N PRO A 41 17.30 0.15 -2.51
CA PRO A 41 18.03 0.44 -3.73
C PRO A 41 18.12 1.95 -3.98
N THR A 42 19.34 2.48 -4.00
CA THR A 42 19.61 3.94 -4.06
C THR A 42 19.46 4.52 -5.47
N THR A 43 19.36 3.68 -6.50
CA THR A 43 19.42 4.08 -7.94
C THR A 43 18.19 3.65 -8.71
N LEU A 44 16.99 3.77 -8.16
CA LEU A 44 15.80 3.47 -8.93
C LEU A 44 15.38 4.70 -9.74
N ASP A 45 15.28 4.48 -11.04
CA ASP A 45 14.52 5.35 -11.93
C ASP A 45 13.07 5.38 -11.44
N PHE A 46 12.55 6.57 -11.21
CA PHE A 46 11.18 6.75 -10.71
C PHE A 46 10.15 6.10 -11.64
N GLU A 47 10.36 6.15 -12.96
CA GLU A 47 9.45 5.53 -13.94
C GLU A 47 9.40 4.02 -13.76
N ALA A 48 10.55 3.36 -13.60
CA ALA A 48 10.62 1.92 -13.37
C ALA A 48 9.95 1.50 -12.05
N LEU A 49 10.08 2.33 -11.01
CA LEU A 49 9.40 2.10 -9.72
C LEU A 49 7.88 2.24 -9.87
N CYS A 50 7.41 3.26 -10.57
CA CYS A 50 5.98 3.47 -10.83
C CYS A 50 5.37 2.29 -11.57
N ASP A 51 5.98 1.86 -12.67
CA ASP A 51 5.47 0.75 -13.48
C ASP A 51 5.37 -0.54 -12.64
N GLU A 52 6.36 -0.81 -11.81
CA GLU A 52 6.37 -1.99 -10.97
C GLU A 52 5.29 -1.92 -9.87
N VAL A 53 5.24 -0.82 -9.12
CA VAL A 53 4.32 -0.70 -7.99
C VAL A 53 2.87 -0.63 -8.47
N LEU A 54 2.57 0.17 -9.50
CA LEU A 54 1.24 0.26 -10.09
C LEU A 54 0.82 -1.06 -10.73
N GLY A 55 1.78 -1.75 -11.39
CA GLY A 55 1.52 -3.07 -11.97
C GLY A 55 1.19 -4.16 -10.95
N GLN A 56 1.52 -3.97 -9.66
CA GLN A 56 1.23 -4.92 -8.59
C GLN A 56 0.12 -4.45 -7.65
N ASP A 57 -0.33 -3.19 -7.75
CA ASP A 57 -1.34 -2.62 -6.86
C ASP A 57 -2.67 -3.39 -6.97
N ALA A 58 -3.12 -3.92 -5.83
CA ALA A 58 -4.32 -4.76 -5.77
C ALA A 58 -5.60 -3.94 -5.95
N GLU A 59 -5.63 -2.69 -5.47
CA GLU A 59 -6.78 -1.80 -5.58
C GLU A 59 -6.98 -1.37 -7.04
N LEU A 60 -5.90 -1.01 -7.71
CA LEU A 60 -5.92 -0.68 -9.15
C LEU A 60 -6.37 -1.88 -9.98
N LYS A 61 -5.83 -3.08 -9.73
CA LYS A 61 -6.26 -4.30 -10.42
C LYS A 61 -7.74 -4.62 -10.20
N ALA A 62 -8.26 -4.41 -8.99
CA ALA A 62 -9.68 -4.59 -8.69
C ALA A 62 -10.53 -3.59 -9.48
N ALA A 63 -10.18 -2.30 -9.47
CA ALA A 63 -10.90 -1.27 -10.21
C ALA A 63 -10.90 -1.50 -11.73
N GLU A 64 -9.79 -1.96 -12.28
CA GLU A 64 -9.71 -2.38 -13.70
C GLU A 64 -10.58 -3.62 -14.00
N ALA A 65 -10.63 -4.57 -13.07
CA ALA A 65 -11.51 -5.74 -13.22
C ALA A 65 -12.99 -5.34 -13.20
N ASP A 66 -13.38 -4.40 -12.31
CA ASP A 66 -14.73 -3.84 -12.25
C ASP A 66 -15.09 -3.08 -13.53
N THR A 67 -14.16 -2.32 -14.08
CA THR A 67 -14.32 -1.64 -15.37
C THR A 67 -14.58 -2.65 -16.49
N ARG A 68 -13.75 -3.70 -16.59
CA ARG A 68 -13.96 -4.79 -17.57
C ARG A 68 -15.30 -5.50 -17.38
N ALA A 69 -15.73 -5.72 -16.14
CA ALA A 69 -17.04 -6.32 -15.84
C ALA A 69 -18.19 -5.41 -16.29
N ALA A 70 -18.11 -4.10 -16.03
CA ALA A 70 -19.11 -3.13 -16.44
C ALA A 70 -19.21 -3.00 -17.98
N GLU A 71 -18.09 -3.04 -18.71
CA GLU A 71 -18.04 -3.02 -20.17
C GLU A 71 -18.68 -4.30 -20.76
N ARG A 72 -18.38 -5.46 -20.19
CA ARG A 72 -19.03 -6.73 -20.59
C ARG A 72 -20.53 -6.67 -20.33
N ASN A 73 -20.95 -6.14 -19.19
CA ASN A 73 -22.37 -5.96 -18.86
C ASN A 73 -23.07 -5.02 -19.86
N LEU A 74 -22.41 -3.93 -20.26
CA LEU A 74 -22.92 -3.03 -21.32
C LEU A 74 -23.09 -3.79 -22.64
N THR A 75 -22.10 -4.58 -23.03
CA THR A 75 -22.15 -5.39 -24.27
C THR A 75 -23.32 -6.38 -24.22
N VAL A 76 -23.48 -7.12 -23.11
CA VAL A 76 -24.61 -8.04 -22.92
C VAL A 76 -25.95 -7.29 -22.98
N ASN A 77 -26.07 -6.14 -22.35
CA ASN A 77 -27.30 -5.35 -22.40
C ASN A 77 -27.60 -4.81 -23.80
N ARG A 78 -26.58 -4.45 -24.59
CA ARG A 78 -26.76 -4.09 -26.00
C ARG A 78 -27.26 -5.26 -26.85
N GLN A 79 -26.84 -6.49 -26.56
CA GLN A 79 -27.25 -7.70 -27.28
C GLN A 79 -28.64 -8.20 -26.91
N LYS A 80 -29.22 -7.76 -25.78
CA LYS A 80 -30.58 -8.16 -25.34
C LYS A 80 -31.72 -7.72 -26.26
N TRP A 81 -31.45 -6.99 -27.32
CA TRP A 81 -32.44 -6.69 -28.36
C TRP A 81 -32.74 -7.90 -29.27
N LEU A 82 -31.85 -8.90 -29.27
CA LEU A 82 -32.07 -10.13 -30.01
C LEU A 82 -33.30 -10.88 -29.43
N PRO A 83 -34.20 -11.39 -30.30
CA PRO A 83 -35.34 -12.12 -29.85
C PRO A 83 -34.89 -13.36 -29.09
N LYS A 84 -35.52 -13.63 -27.97
CA LYS A 84 -35.35 -14.91 -27.26
C LYS A 84 -36.21 -15.96 -27.97
N LEU A 85 -35.57 -16.98 -28.49
CA LEU A 85 -36.24 -18.15 -29.05
C LEU A 85 -36.33 -19.18 -27.95
N GLU A 86 -37.55 -19.62 -27.66
CA GLU A 86 -37.83 -20.74 -26.77
C GLU A 86 -38.24 -21.92 -27.61
N ILE A 87 -37.51 -23.02 -27.55
CA ILE A 87 -37.85 -24.31 -28.17
C ILE A 87 -38.06 -25.28 -27.03
N GLY A 88 -39.24 -25.81 -26.90
CA GLY A 88 -39.59 -26.78 -25.86
C GLY A 88 -40.31 -27.99 -26.44
N TYR A 89 -40.11 -29.14 -25.82
CA TYR A 89 -40.93 -30.34 -26.04
C TYR A 89 -41.78 -30.58 -24.81
N ARG A 90 -43.09 -30.59 -25.01
CA ARG A 90 -44.04 -30.86 -23.95
C ARG A 90 -44.69 -32.23 -24.15
N ARG A 91 -44.56 -33.06 -23.15
CA ARG A 91 -45.28 -34.35 -23.08
C ARG A 91 -46.32 -34.27 -21.97
N ASN A 92 -47.57 -34.39 -22.30
CA ASN A 92 -48.67 -34.46 -21.35
C ASN A 92 -49.13 -35.91 -21.24
N THR A 93 -49.12 -36.47 -20.03
CA THR A 93 -49.53 -37.83 -19.74
C THR A 93 -50.75 -37.72 -18.82
N GLY A 94 -51.98 -37.73 -19.39
CA GLY A 94 -53.23 -37.82 -18.65
C GLY A 94 -53.85 -39.20 -18.82
N GLU A 95 -54.76 -39.56 -17.92
CA GLU A 95 -55.49 -40.83 -18.03
C GLU A 95 -56.29 -40.91 -19.36
N GLY A 96 -55.73 -41.61 -20.32
CA GLY A 96 -56.41 -41.94 -21.60
C GLY A 96 -55.83 -41.25 -22.85
N SER A 97 -54.98 -40.29 -22.81
CA SER A 97 -54.35 -39.73 -24.00
C SER A 97 -52.87 -39.31 -23.76
N LYS A 98 -52.01 -39.68 -24.67
CA LYS A 98 -50.61 -39.26 -24.73
C LYS A 98 -50.50 -38.21 -25.81
N GLU A 99 -50.43 -36.91 -25.38
CA GLU A 99 -50.24 -35.84 -26.32
C GLU A 99 -48.77 -35.40 -26.28
N HIS A 100 -48.18 -35.27 -27.47
CA HIS A 100 -46.83 -34.79 -27.66
C HIS A 100 -46.89 -33.50 -28.49
N GLY A 101 -46.23 -32.42 -28.00
CA GLY A 101 -46.22 -31.15 -28.71
C GLY A 101 -44.86 -30.51 -28.68
N PHE A 102 -44.49 -29.86 -29.76
CA PHE A 102 -43.35 -28.94 -29.79
C PHE A 102 -43.87 -27.53 -29.51
N LEU A 103 -43.19 -26.85 -28.61
CA LEU A 103 -43.43 -25.44 -28.29
C LEU A 103 -42.34 -24.62 -28.94
N VAL A 104 -42.72 -23.68 -29.82
CA VAL A 104 -41.81 -22.70 -30.37
C VAL A 104 -42.37 -21.34 -29.97
N GLY A 105 -41.62 -20.61 -29.14
CA GLY A 105 -41.98 -19.29 -28.65
C GLY A 105 -40.89 -18.30 -28.96
N GLY A 106 -41.23 -17.03 -29.11
CA GLY A 106 -40.26 -15.96 -29.26
C GLY A 106 -40.76 -14.71 -28.53
N SER A 107 -39.82 -14.02 -27.84
CA SER A 107 -40.09 -12.74 -27.15
C SER A 107 -39.17 -11.65 -27.68
N ILE A 108 -39.76 -10.58 -28.20
CA ILE A 108 -39.01 -9.42 -28.70
C ILE A 108 -39.19 -8.24 -27.72
N PRO A 109 -38.16 -7.81 -27.02
CA PRO A 109 -38.25 -6.66 -26.10
C PRO A 109 -38.23 -5.34 -26.89
N LEU A 110 -39.41 -4.78 -27.20
CA LEU A 110 -39.50 -3.56 -28.03
C LEU A 110 -39.07 -2.27 -27.33
N PHE A 111 -39.18 -2.13 -25.99
CA PHE A 111 -38.94 -0.87 -25.29
C PHE A 111 -38.15 -0.98 -23.96
N SER A 112 -38.04 -2.13 -23.35
CA SER A 112 -37.43 -2.31 -22.04
C SER A 112 -35.89 -2.21 -22.03
N ASN A 113 -35.25 -2.43 -23.16
CA ASN A 113 -33.80 -2.52 -23.27
C ASN A 113 -33.10 -1.15 -23.22
N ARG A 114 -33.75 -0.08 -23.68
CA ARG A 114 -33.14 1.26 -23.81
C ARG A 114 -32.68 1.86 -22.46
N ARG A 115 -33.47 1.65 -21.40
CA ARG A 115 -33.13 2.10 -20.04
C ARG A 115 -31.98 1.29 -19.45
N GLN A 116 -31.98 -0.03 -19.65
CA GLN A 116 -30.92 -0.91 -19.18
C GLN A 116 -29.58 -0.61 -19.85
N VAL A 117 -29.58 -0.36 -21.16
CA VAL A 117 -28.38 0.03 -21.90
C VAL A 117 -27.83 1.37 -21.41
N ARG A 118 -28.69 2.40 -21.20
CA ARG A 118 -28.25 3.69 -20.63
C ARG A 118 -27.67 3.55 -19.24
N MET A 119 -28.29 2.75 -18.38
CA MET A 119 -27.80 2.48 -17.03
C MET A 119 -26.46 1.75 -17.04
N ALA A 120 -26.31 0.71 -17.87
CA ALA A 120 -25.05 -0.01 -18.04
C ALA A 120 -23.95 0.88 -18.64
N GLN A 121 -24.30 1.81 -19.54
CA GLN A 121 -23.37 2.78 -20.11
C GLN A 121 -22.88 3.78 -19.04
N ALA A 122 -23.80 4.31 -18.22
CA ALA A 122 -23.44 5.22 -17.12
C ALA A 122 -22.55 4.50 -16.10
N GLN A 123 -22.84 3.25 -15.78
CA GLN A 123 -22.02 2.44 -14.88
C GLN A 123 -20.63 2.17 -15.45
N SER A 124 -20.51 1.82 -16.74
CA SER A 124 -19.22 1.61 -17.40
C SER A 124 -18.36 2.89 -17.41
N ILE A 125 -18.97 4.05 -17.63
CA ILE A 125 -18.26 5.32 -17.51
C ILE A 125 -17.83 5.60 -16.08
N GLY A 126 -18.73 5.35 -15.12
CA GLY A 126 -18.45 5.57 -13.69
C GLY A 126 -17.30 4.72 -13.17
N THR A 127 -17.28 3.41 -13.48
CA THR A 127 -16.20 2.51 -13.06
C THR A 127 -14.86 2.88 -13.72
N ARG A 128 -14.89 3.33 -14.98
CA ARG A 128 -13.68 3.80 -15.67
C ARG A 128 -13.10 5.04 -14.99
N LEU A 129 -13.93 6.05 -14.72
CA LEU A 129 -13.50 7.26 -14.02
C LEU A 129 -12.95 6.94 -12.62
N GLN A 130 -13.56 5.99 -11.93
CA GLN A 130 -13.08 5.52 -10.63
C GLN A 130 -11.70 4.83 -10.74
N ALA A 131 -11.48 4.00 -11.73
CA ALA A 131 -10.18 3.38 -11.98
C ALA A 131 -9.10 4.43 -12.32
N ASP A 132 -9.45 5.42 -13.16
CA ASP A 132 -8.55 6.54 -13.48
C ASP A 132 -8.21 7.37 -12.22
N GLU A 133 -9.20 7.62 -11.34
CA GLU A 133 -8.99 8.33 -10.07
C GLU A 133 -8.06 7.56 -9.12
N ILE A 134 -8.26 6.25 -8.97
CA ILE A 134 -7.41 5.38 -8.13
C ILE A 134 -5.98 5.41 -8.67
N ARG A 135 -5.81 5.29 -9.98
CA ARG A 135 -4.50 5.36 -10.63
C ARG A 135 -3.79 6.68 -10.36
N LEU A 136 -4.47 7.80 -10.58
CA LEU A 136 -3.90 9.13 -10.33
C LEU A 136 -3.51 9.34 -8.86
N LYS A 137 -4.33 8.85 -7.92
CA LYS A 137 -4.01 8.89 -6.49
C LYS A 137 -2.77 8.06 -6.16
N ALA A 138 -2.67 6.85 -6.71
CA ALA A 138 -1.53 5.97 -6.50
C ALA A 138 -0.24 6.60 -7.08
N GLU A 139 -0.28 7.14 -8.29
CA GLU A 139 0.85 7.85 -8.91
C GLU A 139 1.28 9.07 -8.07
N ALA A 140 0.34 9.88 -7.60
CA ALA A 140 0.62 11.04 -6.76
C ALA A 140 1.24 10.64 -5.41
N ALA A 141 0.74 9.57 -4.79
CA ALA A 141 1.28 9.05 -3.54
C ALA A 141 2.71 8.53 -3.72
N LEU A 142 2.99 7.80 -4.80
CA LEU A 142 4.33 7.33 -5.15
C LEU A 142 5.29 8.50 -5.39
N HIS A 143 4.86 9.52 -6.12
CA HIS A 143 5.66 10.72 -6.39
C HIS A 143 6.01 11.47 -5.09
N SER A 144 5.02 11.64 -4.21
CA SER A 144 5.22 12.27 -2.90
C SER A 144 6.19 11.47 -2.04
N GLY A 145 5.97 10.16 -1.90
CA GLY A 145 6.83 9.29 -1.10
C GLY A 145 8.26 9.21 -1.64
N PHE A 146 8.44 9.17 -2.95
CA PHE A 146 9.77 9.16 -3.57
C PHE A 146 10.55 10.45 -3.30
N ASN A 147 9.87 11.61 -3.43
CA ASN A 147 10.47 12.91 -3.11
C ASN A 147 10.82 13.00 -1.62
N GLU A 148 9.95 12.54 -0.74
CA GLU A 148 10.18 12.49 0.70
C GLU A 148 11.39 11.60 1.03
N LEU A 149 11.49 10.41 0.42
CA LEU A 149 12.64 9.52 0.60
C LEU A 149 13.95 10.18 0.21
N GLN A 150 13.97 10.90 -0.92
CA GLN A 150 15.14 11.64 -1.36
C GLN A 150 15.52 12.78 -0.39
N GLN A 151 14.53 13.51 0.12
CA GLN A 151 14.76 14.59 1.08
C GLN A 151 15.31 14.05 2.40
N LEU A 152 14.74 12.99 2.93
CA LEU A 152 15.24 12.32 4.14
C LEU A 152 16.65 11.79 3.96
N GLY A 153 16.94 11.15 2.81
CA GLY A 153 18.29 10.68 2.50
C GLY A 153 19.32 11.83 2.46
N ARG A 154 18.96 12.99 1.88
CA ARG A 154 19.81 14.17 1.89
C ARG A 154 19.99 14.75 3.30
N ALA A 155 18.91 14.79 4.09
CA ALA A 155 19.00 15.26 5.48
C ALA A 155 19.89 14.35 6.32
N MET A 156 19.81 13.04 6.15
CA MET A 156 20.68 12.07 6.84
C MET A 156 22.15 12.23 6.44
N SER A 157 22.45 12.57 5.18
CA SER A 157 23.82 12.72 4.69
C SER A 157 24.60 13.89 5.32
N VAL A 158 23.92 14.77 6.04
CA VAL A 158 24.56 15.86 6.81
C VAL A 158 25.21 15.33 8.09
N TYR A 159 24.75 14.19 8.59
CA TYR A 159 25.23 13.59 9.83
C TYR A 159 26.30 12.53 9.56
N ASP A 160 27.47 12.73 10.12
CA ASP A 160 28.56 11.74 10.11
C ASP A 160 28.51 10.92 11.41
N GLN A 161 27.75 9.84 11.38
CA GLN A 161 27.54 8.96 12.54
C GLN A 161 28.86 8.35 13.06
N PRO A 162 29.78 7.84 12.22
CA PRO A 162 31.10 7.39 12.67
C PRO A 162 31.89 8.47 13.38
N LEU A 163 31.94 9.68 12.83
CA LEU A 163 32.64 10.83 13.44
C LEU A 163 32.03 11.18 14.80
N MET A 164 30.72 11.26 14.92
CA MET A 164 30.04 11.51 16.18
C MET A 164 30.41 10.50 17.26
N THR A 165 30.42 9.21 16.89
CA THR A 165 30.78 8.13 17.82
C THR A 165 32.25 8.22 18.25
N GLN A 166 33.16 8.46 17.31
CA GLN A 166 34.57 8.65 17.60
C GLN A 166 34.80 9.86 18.51
N THR A 167 34.11 10.96 18.27
CA THR A 167 34.22 12.17 19.10
C THR A 167 33.79 11.91 20.55
N LEU A 168 32.69 11.13 20.75
CA LEU A 168 32.28 10.73 22.10
C LEU A 168 33.35 9.91 22.84
N GLU A 169 34.04 8.99 22.13
CA GLU A 169 35.12 8.21 22.76
C GLU A 169 36.33 9.10 23.07
N LEU A 170 36.73 10.01 22.20
CA LEU A 170 37.79 10.97 22.45
C LEU A 170 37.47 11.87 23.65
N LEU A 171 36.25 12.40 23.76
CA LEU A 171 35.82 13.18 24.92
C LEU A 171 35.93 12.38 26.23
N LYS A 172 35.57 11.12 26.23
CA LYS A 172 35.71 10.24 27.41
C LYS A 172 37.20 10.05 27.80
N GLU A 173 38.08 9.89 26.83
CA GLU A 173 39.51 9.72 27.04
C GLU A 173 40.13 11.01 27.58
N SER A 174 39.75 12.19 27.03
CA SER A 174 40.22 13.48 27.49
C SER A 174 39.84 13.79 28.95
N VAL A 175 38.64 13.37 29.38
CA VAL A 175 38.26 13.47 30.78
C VAL A 175 39.12 12.54 31.66
N LYS A 176 39.37 11.31 31.24
CA LYS A 176 40.24 10.37 31.97
C LYS A 176 41.67 10.87 32.08
N GLY A 177 42.18 11.54 31.04
CA GLY A 177 43.48 12.16 31.01
C GLY A 177 43.57 13.44 31.83
N GLY A 178 42.45 13.98 32.30
CA GLY A 178 42.42 15.24 33.04
C GLY A 178 42.54 16.51 32.15
N GLU A 179 42.44 16.35 30.83
CA GLU A 179 42.53 17.43 29.84
C GLU A 179 41.21 18.18 29.68
N LEU A 180 40.09 17.52 29.97
CA LEU A 180 38.72 18.06 29.87
C LEU A 180 38.03 17.99 31.23
N SER A 181 37.30 19.04 31.60
CA SER A 181 36.48 18.99 32.82
C SER A 181 35.27 18.10 32.62
N VAL A 182 34.78 17.49 33.70
CA VAL A 182 33.55 16.66 33.66
C VAL A 182 32.33 17.47 33.19
N THR A 183 32.27 18.75 33.55
CA THR A 183 31.17 19.63 33.12
C THR A 183 31.20 19.89 31.64
N ASP A 184 32.38 20.21 31.08
CA ASP A 184 32.53 20.43 29.63
C ASP A 184 32.23 19.15 28.85
N TYR A 185 32.64 17.98 29.35
CA TYR A 185 32.28 16.69 28.78
C TYR A 185 30.76 16.53 28.63
N PHE A 186 30.00 16.83 29.69
CA PHE A 186 28.55 16.68 29.62
C PHE A 186 27.91 17.66 28.66
N VAL A 187 28.42 18.86 28.52
CA VAL A 187 27.92 19.85 27.56
C VAL A 187 28.15 19.40 26.13
N GLU A 188 29.36 18.97 25.82
CA GLU A 188 29.74 18.51 24.46
C GLU A 188 29.05 17.18 24.12
N ALA A 189 29.01 16.23 25.04
CA ALA A 189 28.35 14.96 24.86
C ALA A 189 26.84 15.12 24.65
N ASP A 190 26.15 16.01 25.36
CA ASP A 190 24.73 16.29 25.19
C ASP A 190 24.42 16.76 23.75
N GLN A 191 25.25 17.61 23.19
CA GLN A 191 25.10 18.08 21.82
C GLN A 191 25.25 16.94 20.81
N ILE A 192 26.23 16.05 21.01
CA ILE A 192 26.43 14.89 20.13
C ILE A 192 25.27 13.90 20.25
N TYR A 193 24.78 13.65 21.48
CA TYR A 193 23.62 12.78 21.67
C TYR A 193 22.36 13.32 21.01
N ARG A 194 22.12 14.64 21.05
CA ARG A 194 21.01 15.27 20.34
C ARG A 194 21.12 15.08 18.82
N ASN A 195 22.33 15.21 18.27
CA ASN A 195 22.56 14.99 16.84
C ASN A 195 22.34 13.51 16.46
N LEU A 196 22.78 12.57 17.29
CA LEU A 196 22.53 11.15 17.10
C LEU A 196 21.03 10.81 17.16
N GLN A 197 20.30 11.41 18.11
CA GLN A 197 18.86 11.26 18.20
C GLN A 197 18.15 11.79 16.96
N ALA A 198 18.52 12.99 16.50
CA ALA A 198 17.96 13.57 15.27
C ALA A 198 18.23 12.67 14.05
N TYR A 199 19.44 12.11 13.94
CA TYR A 199 19.76 11.15 12.90
C TYR A 199 18.87 9.91 12.97
N MET A 200 18.71 9.30 14.15
CA MET A 200 17.86 8.11 14.33
C MET A 200 16.39 8.38 13.99
N GLU A 201 15.88 9.57 14.31
CA GLU A 201 14.52 9.98 13.95
C GLU A 201 14.35 10.07 12.42
N LEU A 202 15.32 10.68 11.73
CA LEU A 202 15.35 10.75 10.27
C LEU A 202 15.45 9.36 9.63
N GLU A 203 16.31 8.50 10.16
CA GLU A 203 16.48 7.13 9.69
C GLU A 203 15.18 6.33 9.87
N CYS A 204 14.52 6.44 11.02
CA CYS A 204 13.23 5.81 11.25
C CYS A 204 12.16 6.28 10.25
N GLN A 205 12.09 7.57 9.96
CA GLN A 205 11.18 8.12 8.96
C GLN A 205 11.53 7.61 7.55
N TYR A 206 12.82 7.64 7.19
CA TYR A 206 13.32 7.12 5.92
C TYR A 206 12.89 5.67 5.71
N GLN A 207 13.08 4.82 6.70
CA GLN A 207 12.72 3.40 6.62
C GLN A 207 11.20 3.18 6.53
N LYS A 208 10.39 3.98 7.22
CA LYS A 208 8.93 3.92 7.10
C LYS A 208 8.45 4.29 5.69
N VAL A 209 9.00 5.35 5.11
CA VAL A 209 8.68 5.77 3.74
C VAL A 209 9.15 4.71 2.75
N ALA A 210 10.37 4.20 2.92
CA ALA A 210 10.92 3.12 2.10
C ALA A 210 10.05 1.86 2.16
N ALA A 211 9.66 1.41 3.35
CA ALA A 211 8.78 0.26 3.52
C ALA A 211 7.41 0.45 2.84
N THR A 212 6.89 1.68 2.84
CA THR A 212 5.63 1.99 2.15
C THR A 212 5.77 1.95 0.63
N LEU A 213 6.88 2.49 0.10
CA LEU A 213 7.15 2.50 -1.34
C LEU A 213 7.46 1.10 -1.88
N TYR A 214 8.20 0.30 -1.11
CA TYR A 214 8.66 -1.03 -1.53
C TYR A 214 7.85 -2.19 -0.93
N LYS A 215 6.66 -1.92 -0.36
CA LYS A 215 5.81 -2.93 0.30
C LYS A 215 5.56 -4.20 -0.52
N ASN A 216 5.64 -4.10 -1.85
CA ASN A 216 5.42 -5.22 -2.76
C ASN A 216 6.72 -5.99 -3.11
N ARG A 217 7.88 -5.51 -2.63
CA ARG A 217 9.19 -6.15 -2.81
C ARG A 217 9.73 -6.80 -1.54
N LEU A 218 9.21 -6.39 -0.39
CA LEU A 218 9.55 -6.92 0.91
C LEU A 218 8.65 -8.11 1.26
#